data_4b65112285c755f903fa08adfbf74cda
#
_entry.id   4b65112285c755f903fa08adfbf74cda
#
_cell.length_a   1.000
_cell.length_b   1.000
_cell.length_c   1.000
_cell.angle_alpha   90.00
_cell.angle_beta   90.00
_cell.angle_gamma   90.00
#
_symmetry.space_group_name_H-M   'P 1'
#
loop_
_entity.id
_entity.type
_entity.pdbx_description
1 polymer ?
#
loop_
_entity_poly.entity_id
_entity_poly.type
_entity_poly.pdbx_seq_one_letter_code
_entity_poly.pdbx_strand_id
1 'polypeptide(L)' 'MGDDLDHVRERLEGIAEELADLAIDRLRAAVDGNEGAAAEERRITRARRAVEKASNLLGSGSPDD' A
#
# COMPACT_ATOMS: atom_id res chain seq x y z
N MET A 1 1.07 12.40 -22.41
CA MET A 1 0.10 12.38 -21.59
C MET A 1 0.07 11.20 -20.77
N GLY A 2 0.00 10.03 -21.26
CA GLY A 2 -0.02 8.85 -20.48
C GLY A 2 1.19 8.68 -19.61
N ASP A 3 2.31 9.26 -20.02
CA ASP A 3 3.55 9.06 -19.29
C ASP A 3 3.51 9.61 -17.88
N ASP A 4 2.85 10.74 -17.70
CA ASP A 4 2.78 11.33 -16.38
C ASP A 4 1.98 10.46 -15.43
N LEU A 5 0.86 9.96 -15.87
CA LEU A 5 0.03 9.10 -15.04
C LEU A 5 0.71 7.76 -14.79
N ASP A 6 1.37 7.22 -15.80
CA ASP A 6 2.08 5.98 -15.63
C ASP A 6 3.18 6.11 -14.59
N HIS A 7 3.88 7.24 -14.61
CA HIS A 7 4.94 7.46 -13.65
C HIS A 7 4.40 7.53 -12.23
N VAL A 8 3.30 8.25 -12.05
CA VAL A 8 2.69 8.35 -10.73
C VAL A 8 2.20 6.97 -10.27
N ARG A 9 1.59 6.22 -11.17
CA ARG A 9 1.10 4.90 -10.83
C ARG A 9 2.24 3.98 -10.39
N GLU A 10 3.36 4.04 -11.09
CA GLU A 10 4.51 3.21 -10.71
C GLU A 10 5.02 3.57 -9.33
N ARG A 11 5.04 4.85 -9.02
CA ARG A 11 5.47 5.27 -7.69
C ARG A 11 4.51 4.78 -6.61
N LEU A 12 3.22 4.81 -6.90
CA LEU A 12 2.25 4.29 -5.95
C LEU A 12 2.42 2.80 -5.74
N GLU A 13 2.72 2.07 -6.80
CA GLU A 13 2.96 0.64 -6.67
C GLU A 13 4.17 0.37 -5.78
N GLY A 14 5.22 1.17 -5.94
CA GLY A 14 6.39 1.04 -5.09
C GLY A 14 6.07 1.34 -3.64
N ILE A 15 5.26 2.36 -3.40
CA ILE A 15 4.85 2.69 -2.05
C ILE A 15 4.01 1.56 -1.44
N ALA A 16 3.14 0.96 -2.24
CA ALA A 16 2.35 -0.16 -1.76
C ALA A 16 3.23 -1.32 -1.32
N GLU A 17 4.31 -1.57 -2.06
CA GLU A 17 5.25 -2.62 -1.68
C GLU A 17 5.97 -2.29 -0.40
N GLU A 18 6.38 -1.03 -0.23
CA GLU A 18 7.01 -0.61 1.00
C GLU A 18 6.08 -0.79 2.19
N LEU A 19 4.82 -0.44 2.00
CA LEU A 19 3.85 -0.61 3.07
C LEU A 19 3.64 -2.08 3.39
N ALA A 20 3.66 -2.95 2.39
CA ALA A 20 3.53 -4.38 2.63
C ALA A 20 4.69 -4.89 3.49
N ASP A 21 5.90 -4.46 3.19
CA ASP A 21 7.06 -4.87 3.98
C ASP A 21 6.96 -4.35 5.41
N LEU A 22 6.51 -3.12 5.57
CA LEU A 22 6.34 -2.57 6.91
C LEU A 22 5.26 -3.31 7.69
N ALA A 23 4.21 -3.74 7.01
CA ALA A 23 3.16 -4.51 7.67
C ALA A 23 3.71 -5.82 8.22
N ILE A 24 4.58 -6.48 7.46
CA ILE A 24 5.20 -7.72 7.92
C ILE A 24 6.07 -7.45 9.13
N ASP A 25 6.84 -6.35 9.11
CA ASP A 25 7.65 -6.01 10.26
C ASP A 25 6.80 -5.78 11.50
N ARG A 26 5.65 -5.11 11.33
CA ARG A 26 4.79 -4.87 12.48
C ARG A 26 4.18 -6.16 13.01
N LEU A 27 3.87 -7.10 12.13
CA LEU A 27 3.36 -8.38 12.58
C LEU A 27 4.40 -9.13 13.41
N ARG A 28 5.65 -9.11 12.95
CA ARG A 28 6.71 -9.75 13.72
C ARG A 28 6.90 -9.09 15.07
N ALA A 29 6.84 -7.76 15.09
CA ALA A 29 6.98 -7.04 16.34
C ALA A 29 5.84 -7.39 17.28
N ALA A 30 4.64 -7.56 16.78
CA ALA A 30 3.49 -7.91 17.58
C ALA A 30 3.67 -9.29 18.20
N VAL A 31 4.18 -10.23 17.41
CA VAL A 31 4.45 -11.58 17.92
C VAL A 31 5.49 -11.53 19.03
N ASP A 32 6.45 -10.61 18.92
CA ASP A 32 7.50 -10.48 19.91
C ASP A 32 7.07 -9.69 21.13
N GLY A 33 5.83 -9.28 21.20
CA GLY A 33 5.32 -8.63 22.40
C GLY A 33 5.18 -7.13 22.34
N ASN A 34 5.43 -6.52 21.19
CA ASN A 34 5.27 -5.08 21.05
C ASN A 34 3.78 -4.75 20.96
N GLU A 35 3.27 -4.10 22.00
CA GLU A 35 1.82 -3.94 22.13
C GLU A 35 1.20 -3.04 21.09
N GLY A 36 1.92 -2.07 20.61
CA GLY A 36 1.34 -1.16 19.61
C GLY A 36 1.45 -1.66 18.18
N ALA A 37 2.22 -2.71 17.97
CA ALA A 37 2.57 -3.12 16.61
C ALA A 37 1.38 -3.67 15.85
N ALA A 38 0.48 -4.37 16.52
CA ALA A 38 -0.68 -4.93 15.81
C ALA A 38 -1.58 -3.83 15.29
N ALA A 39 -1.77 -2.77 16.07
CA ALA A 39 -2.59 -1.65 15.61
C ALA A 39 -1.91 -0.93 14.46
N GLU A 40 -0.59 -0.79 14.53
CA GLU A 40 0.15 -0.18 13.44
C GLU A 40 0.03 -1.00 12.17
N GLU A 41 0.13 -2.31 12.30
CA GLU A 41 0.01 -3.18 11.14
C GLU A 41 -1.35 -3.00 10.45
N ARG A 42 -2.41 -2.90 11.23
CA ARG A 42 -3.73 -2.72 10.65
C ARG A 42 -3.86 -1.40 9.91
N ARG A 43 -3.25 -0.34 10.46
CA ARG A 43 -3.26 0.95 9.78
C ARG A 43 -2.46 0.91 8.49
N ILE A 44 -1.30 0.26 8.54
CA ILE A 44 -0.45 0.14 7.35
C ILE A 44 -1.18 -0.67 6.28
N THR A 45 -1.83 -1.76 6.66
CA THR A 45 -2.56 -2.57 5.70
C THR A 45 -3.70 -1.79 5.06
N ARG A 46 -4.39 -0.98 5.85
CA ARG A 46 -5.44 -0.15 5.29
C ARG A 46 -4.89 0.89 4.33
N ALA A 47 -3.77 1.50 4.71
CA ALA A 47 -3.13 2.49 3.83
C ALA A 47 -2.67 1.84 2.54
N ARG A 48 -2.12 0.63 2.62
CA ARG A 48 -1.68 -0.06 1.43
C ARG A 48 -2.85 -0.30 0.47
N ARG A 49 -3.98 -0.72 1.01
CA ARG A 49 -5.15 -0.95 0.16
C ARG A 49 -5.61 0.32 -0.52
N ALA A 50 -5.55 1.45 0.20
CA ALA A 50 -5.93 2.73 -0.39
C ALA A 50 -4.98 3.12 -1.49
N VAL A 51 -3.69 2.88 -1.30
CA VAL A 51 -2.69 3.18 -2.32
C VAL A 51 -2.90 2.30 -3.53
N GLU A 52 -3.18 1.02 -3.32
CA GLU A 52 -3.45 0.12 -4.43
C GLU A 52 -4.68 0.54 -5.22
N LYS A 53 -5.70 0.99 -4.52
CA LYS A 53 -6.88 1.47 -5.20
C LYS A 53 -6.56 2.71 -6.02
N ALA A 54 -5.76 3.62 -5.46
CA ALA A 54 -5.37 4.81 -6.21
C ALA A 54 -4.58 4.43 -7.45
N SER A 55 -3.66 3.48 -7.32
CA SER A 55 -2.88 3.03 -8.45
C SER A 55 -3.78 2.44 -9.53
N ASN A 56 -4.75 1.65 -9.14
CA ASN A 56 -5.68 1.05 -10.10
C ASN A 56 -6.50 2.11 -10.81
N LEU A 57 -6.94 3.12 -10.09
CA LEU A 57 -7.73 4.18 -10.70
C LEU A 57 -6.93 4.93 -11.74
N LEU A 58 -5.64 5.12 -11.50
CA LEU A 58 -4.83 5.86 -12.45
C LEU A 58 -4.41 5.02 -13.63
N GLY A 59 -4.26 3.72 -13.42
CA GLY A 59 -3.65 2.90 -14.46
C GLY A 59 -4.60 2.16 -15.32
N SER A 60 -5.75 1.86 -14.81
CA SER A 60 -6.50 0.88 -15.53
C SER A 60 -7.23 1.41 -16.70
N GLY A 61 -7.66 2.57 -16.63
CA GLY A 61 -8.55 2.96 -17.68
C GLY A 61 -9.69 2.00 -17.69
N SER A 62 -9.86 1.27 -16.70
CA SER A 62 -10.78 0.25 -16.70
C SER A 62 -12.10 0.75 -16.53
N PRO A 63 -12.83 0.32 -17.29
CA PRO A 63 -14.11 0.75 -17.26
C PRO A 63 -14.85 0.18 -16.20
N ASP A 64 -14.63 -0.46 -15.73
CA ASP A 64 -15.37 -0.84 -14.85
C ASP A 64 -15.67 -0.19 -14.05
N ASP A 65 -15.52 0.36 -14.42
CA ASP A 65 -15.76 0.93 -14.02
C ASP A 65 -16.32 1.24 -14.09
#